data_85b1ee64b44722843e75eafc202d81a2
#
_entry.id   85b1ee64b44722843e75eafc202d81a2
#
_cell.length_a   1.000
_cell.length_b   1.000
_cell.length_c   1.000
_cell.angle_alpha   90.00
_cell.angle_beta   90.00
_cell.angle_gamma   90.00
#
_symmetry.space_group_name_H-M   'P 1'
#
loop_
_entity.id
_entity.type
_entity.pdbx_description
1 polymer ?
#
loop_
_entity_poly.entity_id
_entity_poly.type
_entity_poly.pdbx_seq_one_letter_code
_entity_poly.pdbx_strand_id
1 'polypeptide(L)'
;LFSEYDYCLNIGGFANVSFDNEQGKRIAYDLCPANYVLNRLMRTKGHDYDKDGETARSGQVNRELFDALNALEYYHREPPKSLAQEWVDRNVMPLVEACKDEFANVIATLTEHSAYQIARNFRPGARVLVTGGGAYNVYMLERAKAYADIEFIHPARNIIDFKEALIFAFLGLRRVLNQPNCLASVT
;
A
#
# COMPACT_ATOMS: atom_id res chain seq x y z
N LEU A 1 -6.11 -5.65 18.54
CA LEU A 1 -6.91 -4.68 17.79
C LEU A 1 -7.20 -5.25 16.41
N PHE A 2 -8.44 -5.12 15.92
CA PHE A 2 -8.84 -5.45 14.55
C PHE A 2 -8.74 -6.93 14.16
N SER A 3 -8.88 -7.84 15.12
CA SER A 3 -8.82 -9.30 14.90
C SER A 3 -10.02 -9.87 14.13
N GLU A 4 -11.06 -9.08 13.93
CA GLU A 4 -12.26 -9.43 13.15
C GLU A 4 -12.06 -9.35 11.64
N TYR A 5 -10.91 -8.84 11.17
CA TYR A 5 -10.56 -8.74 9.76
C TYR A 5 -9.49 -9.77 9.40
N ASP A 6 -9.57 -10.32 8.18
CA ASP A 6 -8.57 -11.27 7.68
C ASP A 6 -7.21 -10.60 7.52
N TYR A 7 -7.22 -9.35 7.03
CA TYR A 7 -6.03 -8.55 6.80
C TYR A 7 -6.22 -7.12 7.26
N CYS A 8 -5.14 -6.50 7.75
CA CYS A 8 -5.04 -5.06 7.95
C CYS A 8 -4.08 -4.50 6.91
N LEU A 9 -4.60 -3.70 5.98
CA LEU A 9 -3.86 -3.00 4.93
C LEU A 9 -3.69 -1.54 5.33
N ASN A 10 -2.47 -1.05 5.32
CA ASN A 10 -2.17 0.37 5.45
C ASN A 10 -1.60 0.89 4.13
N ILE A 11 -2.23 1.90 3.53
CA ILE A 11 -1.76 2.56 2.32
C ILE A 11 -1.24 3.94 2.70
N GLY A 12 0.02 4.00 3.11
CA GLY A 12 0.77 5.22 3.36
C GLY A 12 1.62 5.61 2.16
N GLY A 13 2.84 6.09 2.39
CA GLY A 13 3.86 6.23 1.35
C GLY A 13 4.16 4.88 0.69
N PHE A 14 4.20 3.84 1.50
CA PHE A 14 4.23 2.43 1.11
C PHE A 14 2.94 1.77 1.55
N ALA A 15 2.46 0.80 0.75
CA ALA A 15 1.40 -0.10 1.16
C ALA A 15 2.02 -1.26 1.94
N ASN A 16 1.48 -1.55 3.12
CA ASN A 16 1.90 -2.69 3.94
C ASN A 16 0.70 -3.45 4.47
N VAL A 17 0.90 -4.72 4.75
CA VAL A 17 -0.14 -5.63 5.21
C VAL A 17 0.29 -6.33 6.50
N SER A 18 -0.68 -6.64 7.36
CA SER A 18 -0.49 -7.55 8.46
C SER A 18 -1.69 -8.48 8.62
N PHE A 19 -1.42 -9.75 8.94
CA PHE A 19 -2.43 -10.80 9.09
C PHE A 19 -1.87 -11.95 9.93
N ASP A 20 -2.72 -12.83 10.41
CA ASP A 20 -2.31 -14.07 11.04
C ASP A 20 -2.24 -15.18 9.99
N ASN A 21 -1.09 -15.89 9.92
CA ASN A 21 -0.95 -17.04 9.04
C ASN A 21 -1.73 -18.25 9.56
N GLU A 22 -1.72 -19.35 8.82
CA GLU A 22 -2.43 -20.61 9.20
C GLU A 22 -2.00 -21.18 10.55
N GLN A 23 -0.79 -20.84 11.02
CA GLN A 23 -0.30 -21.25 12.35
C GLN A 23 -0.64 -20.23 13.45
N GLY A 24 -1.45 -19.21 13.16
CA GLY A 24 -1.80 -18.15 14.10
C GLY A 24 -0.65 -17.17 14.42
N LYS A 25 0.41 -17.19 13.62
CA LYS A 25 1.53 -16.26 13.78
C LYS A 25 1.27 -14.98 12.99
N ARG A 26 1.42 -13.82 13.64
CA ARG A 26 1.32 -12.52 12.97
C ARG A 26 2.45 -12.33 11.97
N ILE A 27 2.08 -12.05 10.73
CA ILE A 27 2.97 -11.70 9.62
C ILE A 27 2.72 -10.24 9.24
N ALA A 28 3.78 -9.49 8.93
CA ALA A 28 3.69 -8.14 8.40
C ALA A 28 4.83 -7.86 7.42
N TYR A 29 4.53 -7.18 6.32
CA TYR A 29 5.53 -6.79 5.30
C TYR A 29 4.99 -5.71 4.37
N ASP A 30 5.91 -5.04 3.66
CA ASP A 30 5.55 -4.05 2.65
C ASP A 30 5.19 -4.73 1.33
N LEU A 31 4.13 -4.23 0.69
CA LEU A 31 3.62 -4.73 -0.58
C LEU A 31 4.27 -4.00 -1.76
N CYS A 32 4.17 -2.67 -1.77
CA CYS A 32 4.66 -1.82 -2.84
C CYS A 32 4.79 -0.36 -2.39
N PRO A 33 5.55 0.48 -3.12
CA PRO A 33 5.40 1.93 -3.05
C PRO A 33 3.98 2.32 -3.49
N ALA A 34 3.39 3.27 -2.80
CA ALA A 34 2.06 3.79 -3.11
C ALA A 34 2.11 5.32 -3.18
N ASN A 35 1.62 6.02 -2.14
CA ASN A 35 1.57 7.48 -2.18
C ASN A 35 2.96 8.15 -2.26
N TYR A 36 4.05 7.47 -1.86
CA TYR A 36 5.39 8.04 -1.95
C TYR A 36 5.75 8.45 -3.39
N VAL A 37 5.55 7.55 -4.35
CA VAL A 37 5.84 7.83 -5.76
C VAL A 37 4.77 8.72 -6.38
N LEU A 38 3.51 8.43 -6.15
CA LEU A 38 2.39 9.20 -6.70
C LEU A 38 2.45 10.66 -6.27
N ASN A 39 2.60 10.93 -4.96
CA ASN A 39 2.65 12.30 -4.45
C ASN A 39 3.91 13.05 -4.91
N ARG A 40 5.06 12.35 -5.03
CA ARG A 40 6.28 12.94 -5.57
C ARG A 40 6.06 13.47 -7.00
N LEU A 41 5.39 12.69 -7.85
CA LEU A 41 5.06 13.09 -9.22
C LEU A 41 3.99 14.18 -9.26
N MET A 42 2.93 14.05 -8.47
CA MET A 42 1.86 15.06 -8.40
C MET A 42 2.39 16.44 -7.99
N ARG A 43 3.36 16.49 -7.06
CA ARG A 43 4.01 17.75 -6.65
C ARG A 43 4.74 18.44 -7.79
N THR A 44 5.24 17.71 -8.80
CA THR A 44 5.83 18.36 -10.01
C THR A 44 4.79 19.12 -10.84
N LYS A 45 3.49 18.87 -10.61
CA LYS A 45 2.36 19.56 -11.23
C LYS A 45 1.64 20.54 -10.28
N GLY A 46 2.20 20.77 -9.08
CA GLY A 46 1.63 21.71 -8.10
C GLY A 46 0.51 21.10 -7.25
N HIS A 47 0.36 19.80 -7.22
CA HIS A 47 -0.63 19.09 -6.39
C HIS A 47 0.07 18.25 -5.32
N ASP A 48 -0.44 18.22 -4.09
CA ASP A 48 0.14 17.41 -3.02
C ASP A 48 -0.06 15.91 -3.24
N TYR A 49 -1.20 15.52 -3.85
CA TYR A 49 -1.58 14.13 -4.13
C TYR A 49 -2.63 14.06 -5.26
N ASP A 50 -2.86 12.86 -5.79
CA ASP A 50 -3.93 12.59 -6.75
C ASP A 50 -5.25 12.34 -6.00
N LYS A 51 -6.08 13.38 -5.92
CA LYS A 51 -7.34 13.33 -5.18
C LYS A 51 -8.29 12.28 -5.81
N ASP A 52 -8.73 11.33 -4.98
CA ASP A 52 -9.63 10.23 -5.36
C ASP A 52 -9.14 9.39 -6.57
N GLY A 53 -7.87 9.59 -7.00
CA GLY A 53 -7.30 8.96 -8.19
C GLY A 53 -7.81 9.55 -9.51
N GLU A 54 -8.23 10.82 -9.52
CA GLU A 54 -8.79 11.47 -10.71
C GLU A 54 -7.80 11.56 -11.88
N THR A 55 -6.54 11.90 -11.60
CA THR A 55 -5.48 11.93 -12.63
C THR A 55 -5.22 10.53 -13.18
N ALA A 56 -5.11 9.54 -12.29
CA ALA A 56 -4.93 8.15 -12.69
C ALA A 56 -6.10 7.65 -13.55
N ARG A 57 -7.33 7.98 -13.16
CA ARG A 57 -8.55 7.58 -13.90
C ARG A 57 -8.62 8.21 -15.31
N SER A 58 -8.05 9.39 -15.51
CA SER A 58 -8.02 10.06 -16.81
C SER A 58 -6.97 9.52 -17.78
N GLY A 59 -5.96 8.80 -17.26
CA GLY A 59 -4.89 8.22 -18.05
C GLY A 59 -5.17 6.80 -18.52
N GLN A 60 -4.25 6.29 -19.34
CA GLN A 60 -4.22 4.91 -19.81
C GLN A 60 -2.99 4.20 -19.27
N VAL A 61 -3.12 2.92 -18.96
CA VAL A 61 -2.02 2.11 -18.45
C VAL A 61 -0.99 1.89 -19.57
N ASN A 62 0.24 2.36 -19.35
CA ASN A 62 1.38 2.04 -20.20
C ASN A 62 1.86 0.63 -19.87
N ARG A 63 1.67 -0.30 -20.79
CA ARG A 63 1.95 -1.72 -20.57
C ARG A 63 3.44 -2.00 -20.35
N GLU A 64 4.31 -1.32 -21.08
CA GLU A 64 5.76 -1.48 -20.95
C GLU A 64 6.24 -1.08 -19.55
N LEU A 65 5.83 0.10 -19.07
CA LEU A 65 6.15 0.54 -17.71
C LEU A 65 5.55 -0.38 -16.65
N PHE A 66 4.29 -0.81 -16.82
CA PHE A 66 3.63 -1.71 -15.90
C PHE A 66 4.37 -3.05 -15.76
N ASP A 67 4.77 -3.64 -16.88
CA ASP A 67 5.49 -4.92 -16.90
C ASP A 67 6.90 -4.77 -16.32
N ALA A 68 7.61 -3.68 -16.64
CA ALA A 68 8.92 -3.38 -16.06
C ALA A 68 8.87 -3.21 -14.54
N LEU A 69 7.86 -2.51 -14.02
CA LEU A 69 7.65 -2.35 -12.58
C LEU A 69 7.38 -3.71 -11.91
N ASN A 70 6.53 -4.55 -12.50
CA ASN A 70 6.19 -5.86 -11.94
C ASN A 70 7.35 -6.87 -12.04
N ALA A 71 8.32 -6.66 -12.92
CA ALA A 71 9.51 -7.50 -13.06
C ALA A 71 10.58 -7.23 -11.98
N LEU A 72 10.44 -6.18 -11.18
CA LEU A 72 11.42 -5.86 -10.14
C LEU A 72 11.51 -7.01 -9.12
N GLU A 73 12.75 -7.38 -8.78
CA GLU A 73 13.07 -8.53 -7.91
C GLU A 73 12.29 -8.54 -6.60
N TYR A 74 12.06 -7.38 -6.00
CA TYR A 74 11.33 -7.23 -4.74
C TYR A 74 9.98 -7.96 -4.74
N TYR A 75 9.24 -7.92 -5.84
CA TYR A 75 7.90 -8.50 -5.93
C TYR A 75 7.88 -10.02 -6.04
N HIS A 76 9.04 -10.63 -6.27
CA HIS A 76 9.24 -12.08 -6.34
C HIS A 76 9.86 -12.67 -5.06
N ARG A 77 10.19 -11.80 -4.07
CA ARG A 77 10.76 -12.23 -2.78
C ARG A 77 9.65 -12.63 -1.82
N GLU A 78 9.89 -13.70 -1.08
CA GLU A 78 9.01 -14.11 0.03
C GLU A 78 9.18 -13.21 1.26
N PRO A 79 8.13 -13.04 2.09
CA PRO A 79 8.23 -12.40 3.39
C PRO A 79 9.19 -13.18 4.35
N PRO A 80 9.86 -12.49 5.27
CA PRO A 80 9.73 -11.07 5.59
C PRO A 80 10.47 -10.17 4.59
N LYS A 81 9.84 -9.06 4.20
CA LYS A 81 10.43 -8.07 3.29
C LYS A 81 9.94 -6.67 3.62
N SER A 82 10.80 -5.67 3.42
CA SER A 82 10.46 -4.27 3.64
C SER A 82 11.02 -3.39 2.52
N LEU A 83 10.42 -2.21 2.36
CA LEU A 83 10.80 -1.18 1.39
C LEU A 83 11.31 0.06 2.10
N ALA A 84 12.25 0.73 1.46
CA ALA A 84 12.75 2.03 1.87
C ALA A 84 12.73 3.00 0.70
N GLN A 85 12.82 4.30 0.98
CA GLN A 85 12.82 5.35 -0.04
C GLN A 85 13.98 5.16 -1.03
N GLU A 86 15.15 4.79 -0.52
CA GLU A 86 16.37 4.54 -1.31
C GLU A 86 16.17 3.41 -2.32
N TRP A 87 15.37 2.39 -1.97
CA TRP A 87 15.03 1.32 -2.90
C TRP A 87 14.16 1.85 -4.05
N VAL A 88 13.19 2.70 -3.75
CA VAL A 88 12.32 3.34 -4.75
C VAL A 88 13.15 4.23 -5.69
N ASP A 89 14.01 5.07 -5.11
CA ASP A 89 14.88 5.99 -5.88
C ASP A 89 15.82 5.24 -6.82
N ARG A 90 16.28 4.06 -6.42
CA ARG A 90 17.20 3.24 -7.21
C ARG A 90 16.53 2.36 -8.26
N ASN A 91 15.33 1.85 -7.98
CA ASN A 91 14.72 0.80 -8.80
C ASN A 91 13.45 1.27 -9.54
N VAL A 92 12.62 2.13 -8.93
CA VAL A 92 11.34 2.56 -9.50
C VAL A 92 11.50 3.86 -10.28
N MET A 93 12.16 4.87 -9.68
CA MET A 93 12.27 6.18 -10.31
C MET A 93 12.97 6.16 -11.66
N PRO A 94 14.05 5.40 -11.90
CA PRO A 94 14.66 5.33 -13.23
C PRO A 94 13.72 4.78 -14.31
N LEU A 95 12.83 3.85 -13.98
CA LEU A 95 11.82 3.33 -14.92
C LEU A 95 10.79 4.40 -15.25
N VAL A 96 10.35 5.14 -14.24
CA VAL A 96 9.40 6.24 -14.40
C VAL A 96 10.00 7.37 -15.24
N GLU A 97 11.25 7.76 -14.98
CA GLU A 97 11.97 8.82 -15.70
C GLU A 97 12.30 8.45 -17.14
N ALA A 98 12.52 7.16 -17.41
CA ALA A 98 12.73 6.66 -18.78
C ALA A 98 11.43 6.58 -19.60
N CYS A 99 10.28 6.49 -18.94
CA CYS A 99 8.99 6.40 -19.59
C CYS A 99 8.62 7.73 -20.26
N LYS A 100 8.55 7.72 -21.60
CA LYS A 100 8.18 8.90 -22.40
C LYS A 100 6.71 8.85 -22.77
N ASP A 101 5.86 8.99 -21.75
CA ASP A 101 4.41 8.97 -21.92
C ASP A 101 3.77 10.23 -21.28
N GLU A 102 2.50 10.44 -21.54
CA GLU A 102 1.74 11.51 -20.90
C GLU A 102 1.69 11.33 -19.38
N PHE A 103 1.72 12.45 -18.66
CA PHE A 103 1.75 12.44 -17.21
C PHE A 103 0.61 11.60 -16.58
N ALA A 104 -0.61 11.76 -17.11
CA ALA A 104 -1.77 11.00 -16.62
C ALA A 104 -1.60 9.49 -16.84
N ASN A 105 -0.97 9.06 -17.95
CA ASN A 105 -0.70 7.66 -18.23
C ASN A 105 0.33 7.06 -17.26
N VAL A 106 1.36 7.84 -16.91
CA VAL A 106 2.35 7.44 -15.89
C VAL A 106 1.68 7.26 -14.53
N ILE A 107 0.84 8.23 -14.11
CA ILE A 107 0.09 8.14 -12.84
C ILE A 107 -0.90 6.97 -12.85
N ALA A 108 -1.61 6.75 -13.97
CA ALA A 108 -2.50 5.60 -14.15
C ALA A 108 -1.74 4.28 -14.00
N THR A 109 -0.56 4.18 -14.62
CA THR A 109 0.27 2.98 -14.59
C THR A 109 0.80 2.67 -13.19
N LEU A 110 1.26 3.67 -12.46
CA LEU A 110 1.74 3.52 -11.08
C LEU A 110 0.60 3.14 -10.13
N THR A 111 -0.57 3.73 -10.32
CA THR A 111 -1.78 3.39 -9.54
C THR A 111 -2.22 1.95 -9.82
N GLU A 112 -2.23 1.55 -11.09
CA GLU A 112 -2.56 0.19 -11.52
C GLU A 112 -1.56 -0.85 -10.97
N HIS A 113 -0.25 -0.52 -11.02
CA HIS A 113 0.79 -1.36 -10.43
C HIS A 113 0.59 -1.53 -8.92
N SER A 114 0.33 -0.44 -8.19
CA SER A 114 0.05 -0.50 -6.76
C SER A 114 -1.19 -1.35 -6.46
N ALA A 115 -2.26 -1.15 -7.21
CA ALA A 115 -3.50 -1.93 -7.09
C ALA A 115 -3.27 -3.42 -7.33
N TYR A 116 -2.52 -3.78 -8.38
CA TYR A 116 -2.15 -5.16 -8.68
C TYR A 116 -1.31 -5.78 -7.57
N GLN A 117 -0.26 -5.08 -7.08
CA GLN A 117 0.59 -5.58 -6.01
C GLN A 117 -0.16 -5.71 -4.68
N ILE A 118 -1.13 -4.87 -4.41
CA ILE A 118 -2.02 -5.00 -3.25
C ILE A 118 -2.90 -6.25 -3.41
N ALA A 119 -3.61 -6.37 -4.51
CA ALA A 119 -4.62 -7.40 -4.72
C ALA A 119 -4.07 -8.82 -4.67
N ARG A 120 -2.89 -9.07 -5.28
CA ARG A 120 -2.29 -10.41 -5.37
C ARG A 120 -1.88 -11.03 -4.03
N ASN A 121 -1.92 -10.26 -2.94
CA ASN A 121 -1.53 -10.71 -1.60
C ASN A 121 -2.72 -11.15 -0.74
N PHE A 122 -3.93 -11.09 -1.25
CA PHE A 122 -5.13 -11.46 -0.52
C PHE A 122 -5.78 -12.72 -1.08
N ARG A 123 -6.31 -13.54 -0.20
CA ARG A 123 -7.15 -14.68 -0.61
C ARG A 123 -8.50 -14.19 -1.13
N PRO A 124 -9.16 -14.93 -2.05
CA PRO A 124 -10.51 -14.61 -2.48
C PRO A 124 -11.50 -14.55 -1.31
N GLY A 125 -12.42 -13.59 -1.35
CA GLY A 125 -13.43 -13.34 -0.31
C GLY A 125 -12.88 -12.70 0.96
N ALA A 126 -11.61 -12.24 0.97
CA ALA A 126 -10.99 -11.65 2.14
C ALA A 126 -11.64 -10.33 2.56
N ARG A 127 -11.84 -10.15 3.87
CA ARG A 127 -12.24 -8.89 4.50
C ARG A 127 -10.99 -8.13 4.93
N VAL A 128 -10.70 -7.03 4.24
CA VAL A 128 -9.46 -6.25 4.39
C VAL A 128 -9.78 -4.89 5.00
N LEU A 129 -9.34 -4.66 6.24
CA LEU A 129 -9.41 -3.34 6.86
C LEU A 129 -8.40 -2.41 6.18
N VAL A 130 -8.87 -1.33 5.56
CA VAL A 130 -8.01 -0.36 4.87
C VAL A 130 -7.83 0.90 5.69
N THR A 131 -6.57 1.31 5.86
CA THR A 131 -6.19 2.50 6.61
C THR A 131 -5.07 3.27 5.89
N GLY A 132 -4.67 4.43 6.44
CA GLY A 132 -3.70 5.33 5.84
C GLY A 132 -4.33 6.25 4.79
N GLY A 133 -3.59 7.26 4.34
CA GLY A 133 -4.11 8.26 3.40
C GLY A 133 -4.58 7.68 2.06
N GLY A 134 -4.00 6.58 1.61
CA GLY A 134 -4.41 5.88 0.39
C GLY A 134 -5.76 5.16 0.50
N ALA A 135 -6.32 5.01 1.71
CA ALA A 135 -7.69 4.52 1.88
C ALA A 135 -8.73 5.46 1.24
N TYR A 136 -8.36 6.71 1.02
CA TYR A 136 -9.19 7.70 0.32
C TYR A 136 -8.99 7.70 -1.21
N ASN A 137 -8.01 6.97 -1.75
CA ASN A 137 -7.85 6.83 -3.19
C ASN A 137 -8.82 5.76 -3.72
N VAL A 138 -10.04 6.20 -4.01
CA VAL A 138 -11.14 5.33 -4.44
C VAL A 138 -10.75 4.55 -5.71
N TYR A 139 -10.10 5.21 -6.67
CA TYR A 139 -9.74 4.58 -7.94
C TYR A 139 -8.73 3.43 -7.76
N MET A 140 -7.71 3.62 -6.91
CA MET A 140 -6.76 2.55 -6.61
C MET A 140 -7.45 1.31 -6.01
N LEU A 141 -8.41 1.50 -5.10
CA LEU A 141 -9.15 0.40 -4.48
C LEU A 141 -10.12 -0.28 -5.48
N GLU A 142 -10.76 0.48 -6.37
CA GLU A 142 -11.55 -0.07 -7.48
C GLU A 142 -10.68 -0.95 -8.39
N ARG A 143 -9.47 -0.48 -8.75
CA ARG A 143 -8.54 -1.25 -9.57
C ARG A 143 -8.05 -2.52 -8.85
N ALA A 144 -7.79 -2.46 -7.55
CA ALA A 144 -7.42 -3.65 -6.78
C ALA A 144 -8.54 -4.70 -6.77
N LYS A 145 -9.81 -4.29 -6.62
CA LYS A 145 -10.97 -5.20 -6.73
C LYS A 145 -11.12 -5.84 -8.11
N ALA A 146 -10.62 -5.19 -9.16
CA ALA A 146 -10.65 -5.79 -10.50
C ALA A 146 -9.67 -6.99 -10.65
N TYR A 147 -8.68 -7.10 -9.79
CA TYR A 147 -7.71 -8.19 -9.79
C TYR A 147 -8.04 -9.35 -8.83
N ALA A 148 -8.79 -9.07 -7.77
CA ALA A 148 -9.13 -10.09 -6.78
C ALA A 148 -10.49 -9.81 -6.13
N ASP A 149 -11.19 -10.88 -5.76
CA ASP A 149 -12.42 -10.80 -4.97
C ASP A 149 -12.06 -10.41 -3.53
N ILE A 150 -12.19 -9.10 -3.22
CA ILE A 150 -11.77 -8.51 -1.95
C ILE A 150 -12.86 -7.56 -1.45
N GLU A 151 -13.21 -7.69 -0.18
CA GLU A 151 -14.05 -6.71 0.51
C GLU A 151 -13.15 -5.72 1.28
N PHE A 152 -12.97 -4.50 0.77
CA PHE A 152 -12.32 -3.43 1.52
C PHE A 152 -13.27 -2.81 2.53
N ILE A 153 -12.89 -2.88 3.81
CA ILE A 153 -13.65 -2.29 4.92
C ILE A 153 -12.99 -0.98 5.31
N HIS A 154 -13.72 0.11 5.16
CA HIS A 154 -13.29 1.43 5.61
C HIS A 154 -13.75 1.64 7.06
N PRO A 155 -12.85 1.78 8.02
CA PRO A 155 -13.24 2.11 9.38
C PRO A 155 -13.73 3.56 9.46
N ALA A 156 -14.29 3.94 10.61
CA ALA A 156 -14.63 5.33 10.86
C ALA A 156 -13.43 6.27 10.62
N ARG A 157 -13.67 7.45 10.07
CA ARG A 157 -12.62 8.40 9.66
C ARG A 157 -11.60 8.69 10.75
N ASN A 158 -12.05 8.83 11.99
CA ASN A 158 -11.16 9.04 13.13
C ASN A 158 -10.16 7.89 13.35
N ILE A 159 -10.51 6.65 12.98
CA ILE A 159 -9.57 5.52 13.01
C ILE A 159 -8.51 5.70 11.92
N ILE A 160 -8.89 6.10 10.71
CA ILE A 160 -7.93 6.33 9.62
C ILE A 160 -6.97 7.47 10.00
N ASP A 161 -7.51 8.59 10.47
CA ASP A 161 -6.76 9.81 10.71
C ASP A 161 -5.86 9.71 11.96
N PHE A 162 -6.28 8.95 12.99
CA PHE A 162 -5.59 8.84 14.29
C PHE A 162 -5.06 7.43 14.60
N LYS A 163 -4.99 6.55 13.61
CA LYS A 163 -4.51 5.16 13.81
C LYS A 163 -3.14 5.10 14.47
N GLU A 164 -2.20 5.90 14.04
CA GLU A 164 -0.85 5.92 14.63
C GLU A 164 -0.88 6.33 16.10
N ALA A 165 -1.62 7.37 16.45
CA ALA A 165 -1.80 7.78 17.83
C ALA A 165 -2.41 6.66 18.68
N LEU A 166 -3.44 5.98 18.17
CA LEU A 166 -4.05 4.83 18.82
C LEU A 166 -3.04 3.68 19.05
N ILE A 167 -2.26 3.35 18.02
CA ILE A 167 -1.26 2.27 18.10
C ILE A 167 -0.18 2.63 19.12
N PHE A 168 0.38 3.83 19.08
CA PHE A 168 1.42 4.24 20.02
C PHE A 168 0.90 4.33 21.45
N ALA A 169 -0.32 4.81 21.67
CA ALA A 169 -0.96 4.79 22.99
C ALA A 169 -1.10 3.35 23.52
N PHE A 170 -1.55 2.42 22.68
CA PHE A 170 -1.68 1.01 23.01
C PHE A 170 -0.32 0.36 23.34
N LEU A 171 0.70 0.59 22.51
CA LEU A 171 2.05 0.08 22.75
C LEU A 171 2.67 0.66 24.02
N GLY A 172 2.44 1.96 24.29
CA GLY A 172 2.84 2.62 25.52
C GLY A 172 2.18 2.01 26.77
N LEU A 173 0.87 1.76 26.71
CA LEU A 173 0.14 1.10 27.80
C LEU A 173 0.71 -0.31 28.07
N ARG A 174 0.93 -1.12 27.04
CA ARG A 174 1.55 -2.45 27.20
C ARG A 174 2.93 -2.36 27.85
N ARG A 175 3.73 -1.35 27.50
CA ARG A 175 5.04 -1.11 28.11
C ARG A 175 4.93 -0.81 29.61
N VAL A 176 3.99 0.07 29.98
CA VAL A 176 3.73 0.40 31.40
C VAL A 176 3.29 -0.83 32.20
N LEU A 177 2.52 -1.71 31.58
CA LEU A 177 2.03 -2.96 32.19
C LEU A 177 3.09 -4.10 32.14
N ASN A 178 4.32 -3.83 31.72
CA ASN A 178 5.38 -4.84 31.52
C ASN A 178 4.96 -6.01 30.60
N GLN A 179 4.13 -5.73 29.60
CA GLN A 179 3.72 -6.69 28.58
C GLN A 179 4.56 -6.52 27.31
N PRO A 180 4.80 -7.58 26.50
CA PRO A 180 5.41 -7.45 25.20
C PRO A 180 4.65 -6.47 24.33
N ASN A 181 5.33 -5.44 23.80
CA ASN A 181 4.74 -4.40 22.96
C ASN A 181 5.22 -4.43 21.50
N CYS A 182 6.16 -5.32 21.18
CA CYS A 182 6.63 -5.60 19.83
C CYS A 182 6.65 -7.11 19.59
N LEU A 183 6.47 -7.51 18.35
CA LEU A 183 6.58 -8.89 17.93
C LEU A 183 7.98 -9.17 17.42
N ALA A 184 8.60 -10.26 17.84
CA ALA A 184 9.92 -10.69 17.37
C ALA A 184 9.97 -10.94 15.85
N SER A 185 8.82 -11.18 15.21
CA SER A 185 8.71 -11.45 13.77
C SER A 185 8.72 -10.19 12.89
N VAL A 186 8.76 -9.01 13.48
CA VAL A 186 8.73 -7.71 12.73
C VAL A 186 9.94 -6.84 13.03
N THR A 187 11.01 -7.42 13.51
CA THR A 187 12.32 -6.75 13.73
C THR A 187 13.24 -6.96 12.55
#